data_78eb94f5980c134a79601bc05565ad00
#
_entry.id   78eb94f5980c134a79601bc05565ad00
#
_cell.length_a   1.000
_cell.length_b   1.000
_cell.length_c   1.000
_cell.angle_alpha   90.00
_cell.angle_beta   90.00
_cell.angle_gamma   90.00
#
_symmetry.space_group_name_H-M   'P 1'
#
loop_
_entity.id
_entity.type
_entity.pdbx_description
1 polymer ?
#
loop_
_entity_poly.entity_id
_entity_poly.type
_entity_poly.pdbx_seq_one_letter_code
_entity_poly.pdbx_strand_id
1 'polypeptide(L)'
;MELVDYCSSIYSIIPALLAIILAIATRRVLVSLSAGIIVGALMLVDFNPLNALIYLKDNVVALVYSSEEGMNSNMNIVFFLVLLGVLTALLTVSGSNRAFAEWAQNKIKGRRGAKLLAASLVFVTFIDDYFHSLAVGAIARPVTDRFKVSRAKLAYILDSTAAPMCVMMPVSSWGAYIITLVAGLLATYSITSYTPMGAFVAMSSMNYYAIFSLLMVFFVAYFSFDIASMARHEKLAMERDYKEEVIEGVKGKVRNLILPILVLITVTVFMMIHTGSEALAADGKPFSLLGAFENTTVGISLVVGGSSAVAMSTLLIILERQVSLQEYGKAWIAGIKSMLGAIAILFFAWTINKVVGDAQTGKYLSSLVSGSIPVQFLPVILFILGSAMAFSTGTSWGTFGIMLPIAAAMATNSAPELLLPCLSAVMAGAVCGDHCSPVSDTTILSSTGAKCNHMDHVTTQLPYAATVATASAVGYIVVGFTESGLAGFVTTAVVLVALVFIVKKR
;
A
#
# COMPACT_ATOMS: atom_id res chain seq x y z
N MET A 1 -6.06 31.72 -4.55
CA MET A 1 -4.76 32.08 -3.89
C MET A 1 -3.67 31.68 -4.85
N GLU A 2 -2.76 32.58 -5.16
CA GLU A 2 -1.60 32.26 -6.01
C GLU A 2 -0.53 31.60 -5.15
N LEU A 3 -0.04 30.41 -5.56
CA LEU A 3 0.97 29.64 -4.82
C LEU A 3 2.35 29.90 -5.41
N VAL A 4 3.37 29.92 -4.57
CA VAL A 4 4.77 30.05 -5.01
C VAL A 4 5.19 28.78 -5.75
N ASP A 5 5.75 28.95 -6.94
CA ASP A 5 6.24 27.83 -7.77
C ASP A 5 7.65 27.40 -7.35
N TYR A 6 7.77 26.13 -6.94
CA TYR A 6 9.05 25.52 -6.57
C TYR A 6 9.53 24.44 -7.57
N CYS A 7 8.91 24.34 -8.77
CA CYS A 7 9.19 23.26 -9.72
C CYS A 7 10.67 23.13 -10.15
N SER A 8 11.41 24.23 -10.13
CA SER A 8 12.85 24.29 -10.48
C SER A 8 13.78 24.40 -9.27
N SER A 9 13.25 24.34 -8.05
CA SER A 9 14.00 24.59 -6.82
C SER A 9 14.14 23.35 -5.93
N ILE A 10 15.34 23.15 -5.39
CA ILE A 10 15.59 22.12 -4.36
C ILE A 10 14.69 22.31 -3.12
N TYR A 11 14.18 23.52 -2.91
CA TYR A 11 13.27 23.79 -1.79
C TYR A 11 11.94 23.02 -1.89
N SER A 12 11.55 22.56 -3.08
CA SER A 12 10.34 21.74 -3.27
C SER A 12 10.32 20.47 -2.43
N ILE A 13 11.48 19.90 -2.07
CA ILE A 13 11.58 18.66 -1.29
C ILE A 13 11.50 18.90 0.22
N ILE A 14 11.62 20.17 0.70
CA ILE A 14 11.71 20.48 2.14
C ILE A 14 10.52 19.93 2.94
N PRO A 15 9.25 20.10 2.55
CA PRO A 15 8.12 19.64 3.35
C PRO A 15 8.14 18.13 3.61
N ALA A 16 8.39 17.34 2.54
CA ALA A 16 8.48 15.89 2.63
C ALA A 16 9.71 15.44 3.43
N LEU A 17 10.87 16.03 3.15
CA LEU A 17 12.12 15.69 3.83
C LEU A 17 12.06 16.00 5.33
N LEU A 18 11.48 17.13 5.71
CA LEU A 18 11.27 17.53 7.11
C LEU A 18 10.36 16.52 7.82
N ALA A 19 9.23 16.15 7.21
CA ALA A 19 8.32 15.16 7.77
C ALA A 19 9.02 13.82 7.97
N ILE A 20 9.81 13.36 7.01
CA ILE A 20 10.55 12.09 7.07
C ILE A 20 11.61 12.13 8.18
N ILE A 21 12.45 13.17 8.21
CA ILE A 21 13.52 13.31 9.21
C ILE A 21 12.93 13.33 10.62
N LEU A 22 11.88 14.13 10.83
CA LEU A 22 11.21 14.21 12.12
C LEU A 22 10.49 12.90 12.50
N ALA A 23 9.90 12.19 11.54
CA ALA A 23 9.26 10.90 11.82
C ALA A 23 10.29 9.88 12.33
N ILE A 24 11.44 9.80 11.69
CA ILE A 24 12.54 8.91 12.10
C ILE A 24 13.12 9.34 13.47
N ALA A 25 13.36 10.65 13.65
CA ALA A 25 13.99 11.17 14.86
C ALA A 25 13.09 11.11 16.08
N THR A 26 11.81 11.48 15.93
CA THR A 26 10.86 11.61 17.06
C THR A 26 10.01 10.37 17.29
N ARG A 27 9.84 9.53 16.29
CA ARG A 27 8.89 8.41 16.26
C ARG A 27 7.43 8.83 16.50
N ARG A 28 7.11 10.11 16.21
CA ARG A 28 5.78 10.69 16.40
C ARG A 28 5.23 11.17 15.06
N VAL A 29 4.60 10.25 14.33
CA VAL A 29 4.13 10.47 12.95
C VAL A 29 3.29 11.74 12.81
N LEU A 30 2.26 11.93 13.64
CA LEU A 30 1.39 13.10 13.56
C LEU A 30 2.15 14.43 13.76
N VAL A 31 3.10 14.47 14.70
CA VAL A 31 3.94 15.68 14.92
C VAL A 31 4.81 15.96 13.71
N SER A 32 5.37 14.92 13.13
CA SER A 32 6.27 15.03 11.97
C SER A 32 5.52 15.48 10.72
N LEU A 33 4.37 14.88 10.45
CA LEU A 33 3.49 15.30 9.36
C LEU A 33 3.00 16.74 9.56
N SER A 34 2.59 17.11 10.80
CA SER A 34 2.20 18.48 11.12
C SER A 34 3.30 19.48 10.79
N ALA A 35 4.54 19.20 11.16
CA ALA A 35 5.67 20.09 10.87
C ALA A 35 5.90 20.26 9.36
N GLY A 36 5.90 19.15 8.59
CA GLY A 36 6.02 19.17 7.14
C GLY A 36 4.88 19.97 6.47
N ILE A 37 3.63 19.75 6.92
CA ILE A 37 2.44 20.44 6.42
C ILE A 37 2.54 21.95 6.70
N ILE A 38 2.85 22.34 7.93
CA ILE A 38 2.93 23.75 8.31
C ILE A 38 4.04 24.47 7.54
N VAL A 39 5.24 23.90 7.49
CA VAL A 39 6.37 24.49 6.76
C VAL A 39 6.07 24.56 5.28
N GLY A 40 5.53 23.50 4.68
CA GLY A 40 5.16 23.50 3.26
C GLY A 40 4.06 24.51 2.95
N ALA A 41 3.02 24.60 3.77
CA ALA A 41 1.97 25.60 3.60
C ALA A 41 2.51 27.03 3.69
N LEU A 42 3.39 27.31 4.65
CA LEU A 42 4.05 28.62 4.77
C LEU A 42 4.90 28.95 3.52
N MET A 43 5.68 28.00 3.05
CA MET A 43 6.49 28.16 1.83
C MET A 43 5.61 28.48 0.62
N LEU A 44 4.53 27.73 0.41
CA LEU A 44 3.64 27.88 -0.74
C LEU A 44 2.94 29.24 -0.81
N VAL A 45 2.82 29.97 0.31
CA VAL A 45 2.16 31.27 0.38
C VAL A 45 3.10 32.40 0.81
N ASP A 46 4.37 32.31 0.44
CA ASP A 46 5.42 33.27 0.71
C ASP A 46 5.52 33.67 2.22
N PHE A 47 5.47 32.64 3.07
CA PHE A 47 5.56 32.75 4.54
C PHE A 47 4.49 33.66 5.19
N ASN A 48 3.35 33.89 4.54
CA ASN A 48 2.23 34.57 5.14
C ASN A 48 1.39 33.65 6.03
N PRO A 49 1.36 33.82 7.36
CA PRO A 49 0.70 32.86 8.26
C PRO A 49 -0.83 32.80 8.07
N LEU A 50 -1.48 33.94 7.72
CA LEU A 50 -2.92 33.96 7.49
C LEU A 50 -3.28 33.17 6.22
N ASN A 51 -2.54 33.42 5.15
CA ASN A 51 -2.73 32.68 3.89
C ASN A 51 -2.44 31.18 4.06
N ALA A 52 -1.43 30.80 4.85
CA ALA A 52 -1.13 29.43 5.17
C ALA A 52 -2.29 28.75 5.91
N LEU A 53 -2.91 29.44 6.87
CA LEU A 53 -4.07 28.94 7.59
C LEU A 53 -5.28 28.74 6.66
N ILE A 54 -5.54 29.72 5.77
CA ILE A 54 -6.62 29.61 4.78
C ILE A 54 -6.36 28.43 3.83
N TYR A 55 -5.13 28.33 3.29
CA TYR A 55 -4.71 27.22 2.43
C TYR A 55 -4.95 25.86 3.10
N LEU A 56 -4.50 25.70 4.34
CA LEU A 56 -4.68 24.43 5.09
C LEU A 56 -6.16 24.14 5.36
N LYS A 57 -6.93 25.16 5.78
CA LYS A 57 -8.37 25.01 6.00
C LYS A 57 -9.07 24.52 4.72
N ASP A 58 -8.81 25.16 3.60
CA ASP A 58 -9.48 24.85 2.33
C ASP A 58 -9.10 23.43 1.85
N ASN A 59 -7.83 23.04 2.00
CA ASN A 59 -7.38 21.69 1.68
C ASN A 59 -8.02 20.62 2.59
N VAL A 60 -8.08 20.85 3.90
CA VAL A 60 -8.71 19.90 4.83
C VAL A 60 -10.21 19.78 4.58
N VAL A 61 -10.88 20.89 4.29
CA VAL A 61 -12.31 20.89 3.93
C VAL A 61 -12.52 20.10 2.65
N ALA A 62 -11.68 20.30 1.63
CA ALA A 62 -11.77 19.57 0.35
C ALA A 62 -11.56 18.05 0.50
N LEU A 63 -10.83 17.58 1.52
CA LEU A 63 -10.72 16.16 1.83
C LEU A 63 -12.04 15.52 2.30
N VAL A 64 -12.97 16.33 2.80
CA VAL A 64 -14.25 15.85 3.33
C VAL A 64 -15.38 16.15 2.35
N TYR A 65 -15.42 17.37 1.85
CA TYR A 65 -16.55 17.86 1.06
C TYR A 65 -16.13 18.93 0.07
N SER A 66 -16.68 18.87 -1.14
CA SER A 66 -16.63 19.95 -2.12
C SER A 66 -18.05 20.40 -2.48
N SER A 67 -18.22 21.70 -2.80
CA SER A 67 -19.52 22.26 -3.21
C SER A 67 -20.02 21.72 -4.55
N GLU A 68 -19.10 21.22 -5.39
CA GLU A 68 -19.40 20.74 -6.75
C GLU A 68 -19.69 19.25 -6.78
N GLU A 69 -18.93 18.45 -6.06
CA GLU A 69 -18.98 16.97 -6.09
C GLU A 69 -19.63 16.37 -4.83
N GLY A 70 -19.91 17.18 -3.80
CA GLY A 70 -20.41 16.69 -2.53
C GLY A 70 -19.35 16.07 -1.64
N MET A 71 -19.67 14.95 -0.99
CA MET A 71 -18.73 14.26 -0.10
C MET A 71 -17.58 13.63 -0.88
N ASN A 72 -16.35 13.94 -0.49
CA ASN A 72 -15.15 13.44 -1.14
C ASN A 72 -15.06 11.90 -1.05
N SER A 73 -14.62 11.26 -2.13
CA SER A 73 -14.46 9.80 -2.21
C SER A 73 -13.51 9.23 -1.13
N ASN A 74 -12.58 10.03 -0.62
CA ASN A 74 -11.71 9.67 0.51
C ASN A 74 -12.51 9.28 1.76
N MET A 75 -13.70 9.87 1.95
CA MET A 75 -14.56 9.55 3.09
C MET A 75 -15.06 8.10 3.05
N ASN A 76 -15.17 7.50 1.88
CA ASN A 76 -15.50 6.07 1.78
C ASN A 76 -14.43 5.20 2.44
N ILE A 77 -13.14 5.57 2.32
CA ILE A 77 -12.05 4.86 2.99
C ILE A 77 -12.15 5.04 4.51
N VAL A 78 -12.47 6.24 4.98
CA VAL A 78 -12.69 6.51 6.42
C VAL A 78 -13.85 5.66 6.95
N PHE A 79 -14.98 5.63 6.24
CA PHE A 79 -16.12 4.78 6.60
C PHE A 79 -15.76 3.31 6.61
N PHE A 80 -15.02 2.84 5.60
CA PHE A 80 -14.57 1.46 5.55
C PHE A 80 -13.65 1.11 6.73
N LEU A 81 -12.72 1.99 7.11
CA LEU A 81 -11.86 1.80 8.29
C LEU A 81 -12.70 1.66 9.57
N VAL A 82 -13.70 2.52 9.74
CA VAL A 82 -14.62 2.43 10.88
C VAL A 82 -15.35 1.10 10.88
N LEU A 83 -15.94 0.69 9.73
CA LEU A 83 -16.63 -0.59 9.59
C LEU A 83 -15.70 -1.78 9.88
N LEU A 84 -14.46 -1.70 9.43
CA LEU A 84 -13.48 -2.76 9.68
C LEU A 84 -13.09 -2.84 11.16
N GLY A 85 -12.90 -1.70 11.81
CA GLY A 85 -12.66 -1.66 13.25
C GLY A 85 -13.83 -2.27 14.03
N VAL A 86 -15.06 -1.92 13.67
CA VAL A 86 -16.28 -2.50 14.24
C VAL A 86 -16.34 -4.00 13.96
N LEU A 87 -16.11 -4.44 12.72
CA LEU A 87 -16.09 -5.86 12.36
C LEU A 87 -15.06 -6.62 13.23
N THR A 88 -13.85 -6.10 13.35
CA THR A 88 -12.79 -6.72 14.16
C THR A 88 -13.21 -6.85 15.64
N ALA A 89 -13.86 -5.82 16.19
CA ALA A 89 -14.34 -5.85 17.57
C ALA A 89 -15.50 -6.85 17.74
N LEU A 90 -16.42 -6.94 16.76
CA LEU A 90 -17.52 -7.91 16.77
C LEU A 90 -16.99 -9.35 16.65
N LEU A 91 -16.00 -9.59 15.79
CA LEU A 91 -15.33 -10.89 15.67
C LEU A 91 -14.64 -11.28 16.99
N THR A 92 -14.05 -10.30 17.68
CA THR A 92 -13.39 -10.52 18.97
C THR A 92 -14.39 -10.85 20.07
N VAL A 93 -15.46 -10.05 20.22
CA VAL A 93 -16.46 -10.23 21.28
C VAL A 93 -17.28 -11.52 21.09
N SER A 94 -17.47 -11.96 19.83
CA SER A 94 -18.13 -13.22 19.51
C SER A 94 -17.28 -14.46 19.83
N GLY A 95 -16.04 -14.30 20.27
CA GLY A 95 -15.08 -15.40 20.50
C GLY A 95 -14.62 -16.12 19.21
N SER A 96 -14.99 -15.61 18.04
CA SER A 96 -14.68 -16.24 16.75
C SER A 96 -13.17 -16.25 16.45
N ASN A 97 -12.45 -15.20 16.85
CA ASN A 97 -10.99 -15.15 16.70
C ASN A 97 -10.30 -16.27 17.48
N ARG A 98 -10.78 -16.57 18.69
CA ARG A 98 -10.31 -17.70 19.49
C ARG A 98 -10.64 -19.02 18.84
N ALA A 99 -11.87 -19.24 18.40
CA ALA A 99 -12.30 -20.46 17.74
C ALA A 99 -11.49 -20.73 16.47
N PHE A 100 -11.21 -19.67 15.67
CA PHE A 100 -10.36 -19.78 14.49
C PHE A 100 -8.90 -20.08 14.85
N ALA A 101 -8.37 -19.44 15.89
CA ALA A 101 -7.01 -19.69 16.36
C ALA A 101 -6.86 -21.13 16.88
N GLU A 102 -7.85 -21.66 17.60
CA GLU A 102 -7.91 -23.07 18.05
C GLU A 102 -7.99 -24.05 16.86
N TRP A 103 -8.83 -23.75 15.86
CA TRP A 103 -8.91 -24.51 14.61
C TRP A 103 -7.59 -24.47 13.82
N ALA A 104 -7.03 -23.27 13.64
CA ALA A 104 -5.77 -23.06 12.93
C ALA A 104 -4.60 -23.74 13.63
N GLN A 105 -4.60 -23.81 14.98
CA GLN A 105 -3.58 -24.52 15.74
C GLN A 105 -3.54 -26.02 15.39
N ASN A 106 -4.68 -26.60 15.09
CA ASN A 106 -4.76 -28.01 14.69
C ASN A 106 -4.31 -28.24 13.23
N LYS A 107 -4.38 -27.21 12.37
CA LYS A 107 -4.03 -27.28 10.94
C LYS A 107 -2.67 -26.64 10.67
N ILE A 108 -2.43 -25.48 11.26
CA ILE A 108 -1.20 -24.70 11.09
C ILE A 108 -0.24 -25.11 12.22
N LYS A 109 0.89 -25.67 11.83
CA LYS A 109 1.92 -26.10 12.78
C LYS A 109 2.96 -25.00 12.95
N GLY A 110 2.86 -24.25 14.06
CA GLY A 110 3.88 -23.32 14.53
C GLY A 110 3.97 -22.00 13.74
N ARG A 111 4.97 -21.22 14.11
CA ARG A 111 5.22 -19.83 13.62
C ARG A 111 5.38 -19.74 12.11
N ARG A 112 6.04 -20.74 11.48
CA ARG A 112 6.23 -20.76 10.03
C ARG A 112 4.90 -20.83 9.30
N GLY A 113 4.01 -21.74 9.74
CA GLY A 113 2.69 -21.89 9.16
C GLY A 113 1.84 -20.62 9.29
N ALA A 114 1.89 -19.92 10.44
CA ALA A 114 1.17 -18.68 10.66
C ALA A 114 1.63 -17.56 9.71
N LYS A 115 2.95 -17.42 9.51
CA LYS A 115 3.51 -16.44 8.58
C LYS A 115 3.18 -16.77 7.12
N LEU A 116 3.27 -18.04 6.73
CA LEU A 116 2.92 -18.48 5.39
C LEU A 116 1.43 -18.33 5.11
N LEU A 117 0.55 -18.58 6.10
CA LEU A 117 -0.88 -18.28 5.96
C LEU A 117 -1.09 -16.81 5.60
N ALA A 118 -0.51 -15.89 6.40
CA ALA A 118 -0.64 -14.45 6.15
C ALA A 118 -0.14 -14.06 4.74
N ALA A 119 1.03 -14.55 4.34
CA ALA A 119 1.59 -14.28 3.02
C ALA A 119 0.75 -14.88 1.89
N SER A 120 0.22 -16.10 2.05
CA SER A 120 -0.54 -16.78 0.99
C SER A 120 -1.92 -16.20 0.74
N LEU A 121 -2.49 -15.47 1.68
CA LEU A 121 -3.79 -14.81 1.49
C LEU A 121 -3.76 -13.75 0.39
N VAL A 122 -2.59 -13.24 0.00
CA VAL A 122 -2.45 -12.33 -1.13
C VAL A 122 -3.01 -12.89 -2.44
N PHE A 123 -2.90 -14.19 -2.67
CA PHE A 123 -3.43 -14.84 -3.88
C PHE A 123 -4.97 -14.81 -3.98
N VAL A 124 -5.65 -14.43 -2.91
CA VAL A 124 -7.11 -14.29 -2.87
C VAL A 124 -7.53 -12.81 -2.80
N THR A 125 -6.69 -11.95 -2.20
CA THR A 125 -7.03 -10.55 -1.88
C THR A 125 -6.27 -9.53 -2.73
N PHE A 126 -5.58 -9.93 -3.78
CA PHE A 126 -4.75 -9.09 -4.66
C PHE A 126 -5.49 -8.00 -5.44
N ILE A 127 -6.80 -7.97 -5.36
CA ILE A 127 -7.67 -7.09 -6.16
C ILE A 127 -7.38 -5.62 -5.85
N ASP A 128 -7.10 -5.33 -4.57
CA ASP A 128 -6.81 -3.98 -4.09
C ASP A 128 -5.91 -4.05 -2.84
N ASP A 129 -4.93 -3.18 -2.75
CA ASP A 129 -3.91 -3.16 -1.69
C ASP A 129 -4.47 -2.74 -0.33
N TYR A 130 -5.41 -1.79 -0.29
CA TYR A 130 -6.08 -1.36 0.95
C TYR A 130 -6.91 -2.50 1.52
N PHE A 131 -7.71 -3.11 0.64
CA PHE A 131 -8.49 -4.29 1.01
C PHE A 131 -7.60 -5.41 1.52
N HIS A 132 -6.50 -5.73 0.83
CA HIS A 132 -5.55 -6.74 1.25
C HIS A 132 -5.00 -6.46 2.65
N SER A 133 -4.40 -5.28 2.87
CA SER A 133 -3.75 -4.92 4.12
C SER A 133 -4.68 -5.03 5.33
N LEU A 134 -5.92 -4.59 5.18
CA LEU A 134 -6.89 -4.54 6.27
C LEU A 134 -7.59 -5.89 6.48
N ALA A 135 -8.05 -6.54 5.41
CA ALA A 135 -8.76 -7.82 5.50
C ALA A 135 -7.82 -8.94 5.96
N VAL A 136 -6.64 -9.08 5.33
CA VAL A 136 -5.66 -10.10 5.72
C VAL A 136 -5.13 -9.82 7.13
N GLY A 137 -4.92 -8.54 7.50
CA GLY A 137 -4.57 -8.16 8.86
C GLY A 137 -5.59 -8.66 9.88
N ALA A 138 -6.88 -8.46 9.62
CA ALA A 138 -7.96 -8.94 10.49
C ALA A 138 -7.99 -10.49 10.60
N ILE A 139 -7.74 -11.19 9.49
CA ILE A 139 -7.73 -12.65 9.41
C ILE A 139 -6.49 -13.26 10.08
N ALA A 140 -5.31 -12.77 9.71
CA ALA A 140 -4.04 -13.41 10.07
C ALA A 140 -3.57 -13.04 11.48
N ARG A 141 -3.91 -11.84 11.98
CA ARG A 141 -3.45 -11.36 13.29
C ARG A 141 -3.77 -12.31 14.45
N PRO A 142 -4.98 -12.84 14.63
CA PRO A 142 -5.24 -13.76 15.74
C PRO A 142 -4.37 -15.02 15.69
N VAL A 143 -4.08 -15.51 14.48
CA VAL A 143 -3.22 -16.68 14.28
C VAL A 143 -1.75 -16.35 14.56
N THR A 144 -1.26 -15.22 14.05
CA THR A 144 0.13 -14.77 14.26
C THR A 144 0.40 -14.43 15.72
N ASP A 145 -0.53 -13.77 16.42
CA ASP A 145 -0.43 -13.46 17.84
C ASP A 145 -0.34 -14.76 18.67
N ARG A 146 -1.19 -15.74 18.38
CA ARG A 146 -1.18 -17.05 19.07
C ARG A 146 0.15 -17.78 18.92
N PHE A 147 0.75 -17.74 17.73
CA PHE A 147 2.06 -18.38 17.49
C PHE A 147 3.23 -17.44 17.82
N LYS A 148 2.99 -16.35 18.55
CA LYS A 148 4.02 -15.41 19.02
C LYS A 148 4.89 -14.85 17.88
N VAL A 149 4.28 -14.58 16.72
CA VAL A 149 4.88 -13.81 15.62
C VAL A 149 4.67 -12.34 15.93
N SER A 150 5.71 -11.51 15.77
CA SER A 150 5.58 -10.09 16.06
C SER A 150 4.59 -9.39 15.14
N ARG A 151 3.90 -8.40 15.67
CA ARG A 151 2.98 -7.57 14.86
C ARG A 151 3.73 -6.77 13.79
N ALA A 152 5.00 -6.42 14.05
CA ALA A 152 5.87 -5.82 13.05
C ALA A 152 6.15 -6.78 11.87
N LYS A 153 6.35 -8.08 12.15
CA LYS A 153 6.49 -9.10 11.11
C LYS A 153 5.20 -9.29 10.31
N LEU A 154 4.05 -9.28 10.97
CA LEU A 154 2.77 -9.33 10.28
C LEU A 154 2.59 -8.09 9.38
N ALA A 155 2.84 -6.88 9.91
CA ALA A 155 2.76 -5.64 9.13
C ALA A 155 3.68 -5.68 7.89
N TYR A 156 4.92 -6.15 8.05
CA TYR A 156 5.84 -6.37 6.93
C TYR A 156 5.27 -7.34 5.89
N ILE A 157 4.68 -8.46 6.31
CA ILE A 157 4.07 -9.42 5.38
C ILE A 157 2.92 -8.76 4.62
N LEU A 158 2.03 -8.04 5.31
CA LEU A 158 0.88 -7.37 4.69
C LEU A 158 1.33 -6.35 3.64
N ASP A 159 2.20 -5.43 4.02
CA ASP A 159 2.67 -4.35 3.17
C ASP A 159 3.47 -4.86 1.97
N SER A 160 4.42 -5.77 2.22
CA SER A 160 5.27 -6.36 1.19
C SER A 160 4.56 -7.35 0.26
N THR A 161 3.30 -7.71 0.55
CA THR A 161 2.46 -8.50 -0.37
C THR A 161 1.38 -7.67 -1.05
N ALA A 162 0.91 -6.56 -0.45
CA ALA A 162 -0.16 -5.73 -0.99
C ALA A 162 0.23 -5.06 -2.32
N ALA A 163 0.95 -3.95 -2.26
CA ALA A 163 1.34 -3.17 -3.43
C ALA A 163 2.18 -3.98 -4.46
N PRO A 164 3.18 -4.81 -4.06
CA PRO A 164 3.92 -5.62 -5.02
C PRO A 164 3.06 -6.61 -5.81
N MET A 165 2.00 -7.15 -5.22
CA MET A 165 1.09 -8.04 -5.96
C MET A 165 0.13 -7.26 -6.85
N CYS A 166 -0.47 -6.17 -6.34
CA CYS A 166 -1.43 -5.36 -7.09
C CYS A 166 -0.82 -4.77 -8.36
N VAL A 167 0.44 -4.30 -8.31
CA VAL A 167 1.12 -3.70 -9.46
C VAL A 167 1.40 -4.69 -10.60
N MET A 168 1.43 -6.00 -10.30
CA MET A 168 1.70 -7.05 -11.29
C MET A 168 0.44 -7.74 -11.83
N MET A 169 -0.69 -7.56 -11.17
CA MET A 169 -1.93 -8.27 -11.52
C MET A 169 -2.83 -7.39 -12.39
N PRO A 170 -3.13 -7.81 -13.65
CA PRO A 170 -3.90 -6.96 -14.58
C PRO A 170 -5.34 -6.72 -14.13
N VAL A 171 -5.89 -7.61 -13.32
CA VAL A 171 -7.26 -7.51 -12.78
C VAL A 171 -7.33 -6.85 -11.40
N SER A 172 -6.26 -6.20 -10.96
CA SER A 172 -6.23 -5.37 -9.77
C SER A 172 -6.61 -3.91 -10.09
N SER A 173 -6.95 -3.13 -9.07
CA SER A 173 -7.16 -1.68 -9.22
C SER A 173 -5.92 -0.98 -9.80
N TRP A 174 -4.72 -1.37 -9.37
CA TRP A 174 -3.46 -0.83 -9.86
C TRP A 174 -3.14 -1.26 -11.30
N GLY A 175 -3.29 -2.56 -11.60
CA GLY A 175 -3.06 -3.09 -12.94
C GLY A 175 -3.95 -2.41 -13.98
N ALA A 176 -5.23 -2.28 -13.67
CA ALA A 176 -6.20 -1.59 -14.52
C ALA A 176 -5.79 -0.14 -14.80
N TYR A 177 -5.43 0.62 -13.76
CA TYR A 177 -4.95 2.00 -13.90
C TYR A 177 -3.71 2.11 -14.79
N ILE A 178 -2.70 1.25 -14.57
CA ILE A 178 -1.45 1.26 -15.34
C ILE A 178 -1.70 0.89 -16.80
N ILE A 179 -2.54 -0.12 -17.08
CA ILE A 179 -2.90 -0.51 -18.45
C ILE A 179 -3.53 0.66 -19.18
N THR A 180 -4.41 1.43 -18.52
CA THR A 180 -5.04 2.62 -19.11
C THR A 180 -4.01 3.71 -19.41
N LEU A 181 -3.10 4.00 -18.51
CA LEU A 181 -2.01 4.94 -18.75
C LEU A 181 -1.14 4.50 -19.92
N VAL A 182 -0.72 3.24 -19.93
CA VAL A 182 0.11 2.68 -21.01
C VAL A 182 -0.61 2.73 -22.35
N ALA A 183 -1.91 2.42 -22.40
CA ALA A 183 -2.71 2.55 -23.62
C ALA A 183 -2.66 3.97 -24.19
N GLY A 184 -2.81 4.98 -23.32
CA GLY A 184 -2.69 6.39 -23.71
C GLY A 184 -1.29 6.74 -24.23
N LEU A 185 -0.24 6.23 -23.62
CA LEU A 185 1.15 6.45 -24.03
C LEU A 185 1.45 5.80 -25.38
N LEU A 186 1.05 4.53 -25.56
CA LEU A 186 1.22 3.84 -26.85
C LEU A 186 0.52 4.59 -28.00
N ALA A 187 -0.70 5.09 -27.74
CA ALA A 187 -1.43 5.90 -28.72
C ALA A 187 -0.73 7.24 -28.99
N THR A 188 -0.29 7.96 -27.96
CA THR A 188 0.38 9.26 -28.08
C THR A 188 1.65 9.20 -28.94
N TYR A 189 2.45 8.13 -28.75
CA TYR A 189 3.69 7.92 -29.50
C TYR A 189 3.51 7.03 -30.75
N SER A 190 2.25 6.70 -31.12
CA SER A 190 1.92 5.84 -32.28
C SER A 190 2.66 4.49 -32.27
N ILE A 191 2.83 3.90 -31.08
CA ILE A 191 3.51 2.62 -30.90
C ILE A 191 2.49 1.50 -31.10
N THR A 192 2.62 0.78 -32.19
CA THR A 192 1.71 -0.32 -32.60
C THR A 192 2.30 -1.71 -32.35
N SER A 193 3.57 -1.79 -31.91
CA SER A 193 4.28 -3.04 -31.66
C SER A 193 3.79 -3.79 -30.42
N TYR A 194 3.07 -3.10 -29.54
CA TYR A 194 2.53 -3.67 -28.29
C TYR A 194 1.05 -3.36 -28.16
N THR A 195 0.29 -4.34 -27.67
CA THR A 195 -1.04 -4.06 -27.10
C THR A 195 -0.87 -3.53 -25.69
N PRO A 196 -1.80 -2.72 -25.14
CA PRO A 196 -1.72 -2.24 -23.77
C PRO A 196 -1.54 -3.36 -22.73
N MET A 197 -2.29 -4.46 -22.90
CA MET A 197 -2.15 -5.63 -22.03
C MET A 197 -0.81 -6.34 -22.22
N GLY A 198 -0.34 -6.49 -23.45
CA GLY A 198 0.97 -7.10 -23.73
C GLY A 198 2.12 -6.29 -23.14
N ALA A 199 2.07 -4.97 -23.29
CA ALA A 199 3.03 -4.05 -22.65
C ALA A 199 3.00 -4.18 -21.12
N PHE A 200 1.81 -4.19 -20.52
CA PHE A 200 1.66 -4.36 -19.06
C PHE A 200 2.27 -5.68 -18.56
N VAL A 201 2.00 -6.80 -19.24
CA VAL A 201 2.55 -8.12 -18.88
C VAL A 201 4.08 -8.11 -19.00
N ALA A 202 4.62 -7.54 -20.08
CA ALA A 202 6.07 -7.41 -20.26
C ALA A 202 6.71 -6.52 -19.18
N MET A 203 6.10 -5.37 -18.88
CA MET A 203 6.54 -4.48 -17.79
C MET A 203 6.49 -5.18 -16.42
N SER A 204 5.41 -5.91 -16.14
CA SER A 204 5.24 -6.67 -14.90
C SER A 204 6.30 -7.77 -14.75
N SER A 205 6.67 -8.44 -15.83
CA SER A 205 7.72 -9.47 -15.82
C SER A 205 9.13 -8.90 -15.53
N MET A 206 9.34 -7.63 -15.80
CA MET A 206 10.57 -6.88 -15.52
C MET A 206 10.48 -6.05 -14.24
N ASN A 207 9.36 -6.11 -13.51
CA ASN A 207 9.22 -5.41 -12.22
C ASN A 207 9.98 -6.16 -11.12
N TYR A 208 11.31 -6.02 -11.15
CA TYR A 208 12.20 -6.77 -10.27
C TYR A 208 11.90 -6.50 -8.79
N TYR A 209 11.63 -5.24 -8.43
CA TYR A 209 11.35 -4.93 -7.04
C TYR A 209 10.10 -5.65 -6.52
N ALA A 210 8.99 -5.60 -7.24
CA ALA A 210 7.75 -6.26 -6.83
C ALA A 210 7.91 -7.78 -6.75
N ILE A 211 8.51 -8.40 -7.79
CA ILE A 211 8.73 -9.86 -7.83
C ILE A 211 9.61 -10.30 -6.66
N PHE A 212 10.75 -9.67 -6.48
CA PHE A 212 11.70 -10.08 -5.44
C PHE A 212 11.30 -9.66 -4.03
N SER A 213 10.45 -8.64 -3.86
CA SER A 213 9.79 -8.34 -2.58
C SER A 213 8.83 -9.45 -2.17
N LEU A 214 7.99 -9.95 -3.08
CA LEU A 214 7.12 -11.08 -2.82
C LEU A 214 7.92 -12.34 -2.48
N LEU A 215 8.95 -12.65 -3.27
CA LEU A 215 9.83 -13.79 -2.98
C LEU A 215 10.53 -13.65 -1.62
N MET A 216 10.98 -12.44 -1.27
CA MET A 216 11.58 -12.15 0.04
C MET A 216 10.59 -12.39 1.18
N VAL A 217 9.32 -11.99 1.04
CA VAL A 217 8.29 -12.26 2.06
C VAL A 217 8.14 -13.76 2.30
N PHE A 218 8.00 -14.56 1.25
CA PHE A 218 7.89 -16.01 1.40
C PHE A 218 9.16 -16.65 1.97
N PHE A 219 10.33 -16.16 1.56
CA PHE A 219 11.61 -16.57 2.12
C PHE A 219 11.69 -16.25 3.63
N VAL A 220 11.38 -15.02 4.01
CA VAL A 220 11.35 -14.57 5.41
C VAL A 220 10.33 -15.35 6.24
N ALA A 221 9.14 -15.60 5.68
CA ALA A 221 8.09 -16.37 6.34
C ALA A 221 8.51 -17.85 6.58
N TYR A 222 9.13 -18.45 5.58
CA TYR A 222 9.52 -19.86 5.61
C TYR A 222 10.76 -20.11 6.48
N PHE A 223 11.84 -19.34 6.27
CA PHE A 223 13.13 -19.56 6.95
C PHE A 223 13.27 -18.80 8.27
N SER A 224 12.30 -17.93 8.64
CA SER A 224 12.40 -17.04 9.79
C SER A 224 13.66 -16.18 9.73
N PHE A 225 13.89 -15.57 8.56
CA PHE A 225 15.03 -14.71 8.32
C PHE A 225 14.73 -13.32 8.88
N ASP A 226 15.24 -13.06 10.09
CA ASP A 226 14.97 -11.85 10.85
C ASP A 226 16.25 -11.01 10.95
N ILE A 227 16.24 -9.84 10.32
CA ILE A 227 17.39 -8.93 10.25
C ILE A 227 17.14 -7.63 11.01
N ALA A 228 18.22 -7.00 11.46
CA ALA A 228 18.20 -5.70 12.12
C ALA A 228 17.15 -5.61 13.23
N SER A 229 16.34 -4.54 13.25
CA SER A 229 15.30 -4.31 14.27
C SER A 229 14.22 -5.40 14.30
N MET A 230 13.95 -6.08 13.16
CA MET A 230 12.97 -7.16 13.12
C MET A 230 13.33 -8.34 14.04
N ALA A 231 14.62 -8.71 14.11
CA ALA A 231 15.07 -9.77 15.01
C ALA A 231 14.76 -9.47 16.48
N ARG A 232 14.90 -8.19 16.88
CA ARG A 232 14.53 -7.72 18.22
C ARG A 232 13.02 -7.84 18.46
N HIS A 233 12.19 -7.39 17.52
CA HIS A 233 10.72 -7.47 17.63
C HIS A 233 10.23 -8.92 17.69
N GLU A 234 10.82 -9.82 16.91
CA GLU A 234 10.50 -11.25 16.95
C GLU A 234 10.90 -11.89 18.29
N LYS A 235 12.05 -11.52 18.87
CA LYS A 235 12.45 -11.98 20.21
C LYS A 235 11.48 -11.49 21.29
N LEU A 236 11.15 -10.21 21.29
CA LEU A 236 10.18 -9.64 22.23
C LEU A 236 8.79 -10.27 22.10
N ALA A 237 8.37 -10.63 20.89
CA ALA A 237 7.09 -11.30 20.69
C ALA A 237 7.06 -12.72 21.28
N MET A 238 8.20 -13.43 21.31
CA MET A 238 8.31 -14.74 21.97
C MET A 238 8.13 -14.66 23.48
N GLU A 239 8.55 -13.56 24.09
CA GLU A 239 8.48 -13.33 25.54
C GLU A 239 7.11 -12.75 25.97
N ARG A 240 6.36 -12.12 25.03
CA ARG A 240 5.04 -11.55 25.31
C ARG A 240 3.97 -12.62 25.27
N ASP A 241 3.11 -12.63 26.28
CA ASP A 241 1.78 -13.21 26.16
C ASP A 241 0.85 -12.12 25.61
N TYR A 242 0.47 -12.28 24.34
CA TYR A 242 -0.62 -11.48 23.79
C TYR A 242 -1.88 -11.86 24.54
N LYS A 243 -2.35 -10.97 25.41
CA LYS A 243 -3.65 -11.14 26.06
C LYS A 243 -4.70 -11.10 24.93
N GLU A 244 -5.29 -12.24 24.64
CA GLU A 244 -6.50 -12.27 23.84
C GLU A 244 -7.54 -11.42 24.61
N GLU A 245 -8.11 -10.40 23.97
CA GLU A 245 -9.27 -9.67 24.49
C GLU A 245 -10.50 -10.58 24.35
N VAL A 246 -10.44 -11.75 24.96
CA VAL A 246 -11.54 -12.71 24.96
C VAL A 246 -12.35 -12.52 26.21
N ILE A 247 -13.64 -12.30 26.06
CA ILE A 247 -14.57 -12.36 27.19
C ILE A 247 -14.58 -13.80 27.68
N GLU A 248 -14.23 -14.02 28.97
CA GLU A 248 -14.26 -15.34 29.59
C GLU A 248 -15.66 -15.95 29.45
N GLY A 249 -15.75 -17.17 28.96
CA GLY A 249 -17.00 -17.93 28.84
C GLY A 249 -17.65 -17.96 27.44
N VAL A 250 -17.29 -17.06 26.52
CA VAL A 250 -17.84 -17.06 25.16
C VAL A 250 -17.13 -18.09 24.30
N LYS A 251 -17.82 -19.19 23.97
CA LYS A 251 -17.37 -20.18 22.97
C LYS A 251 -17.78 -19.72 21.59
N GLY A 252 -16.87 -19.07 20.88
CA GLY A 252 -17.05 -18.71 19.49
C GLY A 252 -17.11 -19.93 18.56
N LYS A 253 -17.54 -19.69 17.33
CA LYS A 253 -17.49 -20.67 16.25
C LYS A 253 -16.66 -20.14 15.10
N VAL A 254 -15.91 -20.99 14.44
CA VAL A 254 -15.07 -20.65 13.27
C VAL A 254 -15.90 -20.00 12.17
N ARG A 255 -17.14 -20.41 11.96
CA ARG A 255 -18.04 -19.81 10.96
C ARG A 255 -18.31 -18.32 11.22
N ASN A 256 -18.28 -17.87 12.48
CA ASN A 256 -18.52 -16.47 12.85
C ASN A 256 -17.34 -15.57 12.45
N LEU A 257 -16.18 -16.13 12.15
CA LEU A 257 -15.07 -15.45 11.52
C LEU A 257 -15.14 -15.57 9.98
N ILE A 258 -15.31 -16.79 9.48
CA ILE A 258 -15.19 -17.08 8.05
C ILE A 258 -16.33 -16.44 7.25
N LEU A 259 -17.58 -16.56 7.69
CA LEU A 259 -18.72 -16.06 6.92
C LEU A 259 -18.70 -14.54 6.73
N PRO A 260 -18.48 -13.69 7.76
CA PRO A 260 -18.37 -12.25 7.55
C PRO A 260 -17.24 -11.86 6.60
N ILE A 261 -16.10 -12.57 6.66
CA ILE A 261 -14.95 -12.31 5.77
C ILE A 261 -15.27 -12.74 4.33
N LEU A 262 -15.89 -13.89 4.14
CA LEU A 262 -16.34 -14.32 2.80
C LEU A 262 -17.37 -13.35 2.23
N VAL A 263 -18.29 -12.85 3.04
CA VAL A 263 -19.24 -11.80 2.64
C VAL A 263 -18.50 -10.52 2.27
N LEU A 264 -17.53 -10.09 3.09
CA LEU A 264 -16.69 -8.94 2.79
C LEU A 264 -16.07 -9.07 1.39
N ILE A 265 -15.35 -10.16 1.15
CA ILE A 265 -14.66 -10.40 -0.13
C ILE A 265 -15.65 -10.48 -1.29
N THR A 266 -16.66 -11.33 -1.18
CA THR A 266 -17.59 -11.60 -2.28
C THR A 266 -18.40 -10.36 -2.65
N VAL A 267 -18.90 -9.61 -1.66
CA VAL A 267 -19.67 -8.40 -1.90
C VAL A 267 -18.80 -7.28 -2.43
N THR A 268 -17.55 -7.13 -1.93
CA THR A 268 -16.63 -6.12 -2.45
C THR A 268 -16.29 -6.40 -3.91
N VAL A 269 -15.93 -7.63 -4.28
CA VAL A 269 -15.64 -8.02 -5.67
C VAL A 269 -16.85 -7.82 -6.57
N PHE A 270 -18.03 -8.25 -6.12
CA PHE A 270 -19.26 -8.03 -6.86
C PHE A 270 -19.51 -6.53 -7.09
N MET A 271 -19.35 -5.70 -6.07
CA MET A 271 -19.54 -4.26 -6.18
C MET A 271 -18.48 -3.60 -7.08
N MET A 272 -17.23 -4.08 -7.06
CA MET A 272 -16.20 -3.59 -7.98
C MET A 272 -16.59 -3.87 -9.44
N ILE A 273 -17.07 -5.08 -9.75
CA ILE A 273 -17.53 -5.43 -11.09
C ILE A 273 -18.78 -4.61 -11.44
N HIS A 274 -19.72 -4.44 -10.51
CA HIS A 274 -20.96 -3.70 -10.72
C HIS A 274 -20.70 -2.22 -11.02
N THR A 275 -20.01 -1.50 -10.13
CA THR A 275 -19.71 -0.07 -10.31
C THR A 275 -18.88 0.20 -11.57
N GLY A 276 -17.93 -0.69 -11.87
CA GLY A 276 -17.15 -0.57 -13.11
C GLY A 276 -17.95 -0.88 -14.37
N SER A 277 -18.92 -1.81 -14.31
CA SER A 277 -19.81 -2.09 -15.44
C SER A 277 -20.77 -0.93 -15.71
N GLU A 278 -21.27 -0.27 -14.65
CA GLU A 278 -22.09 0.94 -14.79
C GLU A 278 -21.29 2.10 -15.41
N ALA A 279 -20.03 2.29 -14.98
CA ALA A 279 -19.15 3.29 -15.57
C ALA A 279 -18.90 3.02 -17.06
N LEU A 280 -18.61 1.77 -17.46
CA LEU A 280 -18.47 1.38 -18.87
C LEU A 280 -19.74 1.65 -19.67
N ALA A 281 -20.90 1.32 -19.12
CA ALA A 281 -22.19 1.55 -19.78
C ALA A 281 -22.47 3.05 -19.96
N ALA A 282 -22.13 3.88 -18.96
CA ALA A 282 -22.25 5.34 -19.04
C ALA A 282 -21.35 5.92 -20.15
N ASP A 283 -20.16 5.35 -20.35
CA ASP A 283 -19.23 5.71 -21.42
C ASP A 283 -19.59 5.11 -22.80
N GLY A 284 -20.66 4.32 -22.89
CA GLY A 284 -21.05 3.63 -24.13
C GLY A 284 -20.09 2.52 -24.56
N LYS A 285 -19.25 2.02 -23.65
CA LYS A 285 -18.26 0.95 -23.90
C LYS A 285 -18.87 -0.43 -23.63
N PRO A 286 -18.51 -1.48 -24.40
CA PRO A 286 -18.96 -2.83 -24.14
C PRO A 286 -18.39 -3.35 -22.81
N PHE A 287 -19.16 -4.19 -22.12
CA PHE A 287 -18.70 -4.84 -20.88
C PHE A 287 -17.47 -5.72 -21.17
N SER A 288 -16.46 -5.56 -20.34
CA SER A 288 -15.36 -6.51 -20.18
C SER A 288 -14.96 -6.58 -18.70
N LEU A 289 -14.53 -7.74 -18.24
CA LEU A 289 -14.15 -7.91 -16.84
C LEU A 289 -12.97 -6.98 -16.46
N LEU A 290 -11.99 -6.87 -17.36
CA LEU A 290 -10.85 -5.96 -17.17
C LEU A 290 -11.31 -4.50 -17.14
N GLY A 291 -12.12 -4.08 -18.11
CA GLY A 291 -12.65 -2.72 -18.15
C GLY A 291 -13.53 -2.39 -16.93
N ALA A 292 -14.27 -3.36 -16.38
CA ALA A 292 -15.02 -3.16 -15.15
C ALA A 292 -14.08 -2.91 -13.95
N PHE A 293 -12.97 -3.64 -13.83
CA PHE A 293 -11.98 -3.35 -12.80
C PHE A 293 -11.25 -2.01 -13.01
N GLU A 294 -10.99 -1.60 -14.26
CA GLU A 294 -10.41 -0.29 -14.59
C GLU A 294 -11.25 0.88 -14.11
N ASN A 295 -12.58 0.76 -14.24
CA ASN A 295 -13.51 1.85 -13.97
C ASN A 295 -14.25 1.70 -12.63
N THR A 296 -13.81 0.78 -11.76
CA THR A 296 -14.46 0.52 -10.47
C THR A 296 -14.35 1.70 -9.50
N THR A 297 -15.40 1.93 -8.73
CA THR A 297 -15.38 2.85 -7.58
C THR A 297 -14.99 2.07 -6.32
N VAL A 298 -13.66 1.94 -6.08
CA VAL A 298 -13.09 1.13 -4.99
C VAL A 298 -13.68 1.50 -3.64
N GLY A 299 -13.73 2.79 -3.30
CA GLY A 299 -14.19 3.26 -1.98
C GLY A 299 -15.62 2.83 -1.65
N ILE A 300 -16.56 3.01 -2.59
CA ILE A 300 -17.97 2.58 -2.43
C ILE A 300 -18.04 1.06 -2.31
N SER A 301 -17.29 0.33 -3.16
CA SER A 301 -17.27 -1.13 -3.13
C SER A 301 -16.83 -1.68 -1.78
N LEU A 302 -15.81 -1.05 -1.18
CA LEU A 302 -15.32 -1.38 0.16
C LEU A 302 -16.35 -1.07 1.27
N VAL A 303 -17.03 0.07 1.20
CA VAL A 303 -18.07 0.45 2.19
C VAL A 303 -19.23 -0.53 2.14
N VAL A 304 -19.72 -0.89 0.95
CA VAL A 304 -20.82 -1.85 0.81
C VAL A 304 -20.39 -3.24 1.28
N GLY A 305 -19.20 -3.70 0.92
CA GLY A 305 -18.63 -4.96 1.40
C GLY A 305 -18.46 -4.99 2.92
N GLY A 306 -17.87 -3.92 3.48
CA GLY A 306 -17.68 -3.76 4.93
C GLY A 306 -19.01 -3.73 5.71
N SER A 307 -19.99 -2.97 5.22
CA SER A 307 -21.35 -2.91 5.80
C SER A 307 -22.03 -4.27 5.79
N SER A 308 -21.92 -4.99 4.67
CA SER A 308 -22.49 -6.35 4.54
C SER A 308 -21.81 -7.35 5.49
N ALA A 309 -20.49 -7.24 5.69
CA ALA A 309 -19.75 -8.07 6.63
C ALA A 309 -20.15 -7.80 8.09
N VAL A 310 -20.29 -6.51 8.46
CA VAL A 310 -20.77 -6.11 9.80
C VAL A 310 -22.21 -6.60 10.02
N ALA A 311 -23.07 -6.46 9.03
CA ALA A 311 -24.45 -6.97 9.09
C ALA A 311 -24.47 -8.50 9.27
N MET A 312 -23.65 -9.25 8.54
CA MET A 312 -23.51 -10.71 8.69
C MET A 312 -23.00 -11.09 10.08
N SER A 313 -21.97 -10.41 10.59
CA SER A 313 -21.43 -10.65 11.94
C SER A 313 -22.48 -10.38 13.01
N THR A 314 -23.23 -9.27 12.87
CA THR A 314 -24.33 -8.90 13.76
C THR A 314 -25.44 -9.96 13.75
N LEU A 315 -25.84 -10.42 12.56
CA LEU A 315 -26.85 -11.47 12.41
C LEU A 315 -26.43 -12.75 13.13
N LEU A 316 -25.19 -13.19 12.97
CA LEU A 316 -24.65 -14.39 13.63
C LEU A 316 -24.64 -14.23 15.15
N ILE A 317 -24.23 -13.07 15.67
CA ILE A 317 -24.26 -12.75 17.12
C ILE A 317 -25.68 -12.83 17.66
N ILE A 318 -26.65 -12.25 16.96
CA ILE A 318 -28.08 -12.26 17.37
C ILE A 318 -28.64 -13.69 17.36
N LEU A 319 -28.38 -14.46 16.29
CA LEU A 319 -28.89 -15.84 16.16
C LEU A 319 -28.27 -16.78 17.21
N GLU A 320 -27.03 -16.57 17.57
CA GLU A 320 -26.34 -17.43 18.55
C GLU A 320 -26.54 -16.97 20.00
N ARG A 321 -27.02 -15.76 20.22
CA ARG A 321 -27.30 -15.17 21.54
C ARG A 321 -26.17 -15.26 22.54
N GLN A 322 -24.91 -15.18 22.02
CA GLN A 322 -23.72 -15.37 22.82
C GLN A 322 -23.20 -14.09 23.46
N VAL A 323 -23.62 -12.94 22.94
CA VAL A 323 -23.16 -11.60 23.35
C VAL A 323 -24.34 -10.78 23.80
N SER A 324 -24.23 -10.13 24.96
CA SER A 324 -25.27 -9.22 25.45
C SER A 324 -25.34 -7.92 24.62
N LEU A 325 -26.47 -7.25 24.62
CA LEU A 325 -26.65 -5.97 23.92
C LEU A 325 -25.64 -4.90 24.41
N GLN A 326 -25.32 -4.94 25.70
CA GLN A 326 -24.34 -4.02 26.28
C GLN A 326 -22.91 -4.29 25.76
N GLU A 327 -22.50 -5.55 25.68
CA GLU A 327 -21.19 -5.96 25.12
C GLU A 327 -21.11 -5.65 23.63
N TYR A 328 -22.19 -5.87 22.89
CA TYR A 328 -22.30 -5.50 21.48
C TYR A 328 -22.10 -3.99 21.28
N GLY A 329 -22.79 -3.15 22.06
CA GLY A 329 -22.61 -1.68 21.99
C GLY A 329 -21.20 -1.25 22.38
N LYS A 330 -20.59 -1.86 23.42
CA LYS A 330 -19.18 -1.63 23.78
C LYS A 330 -18.22 -2.02 22.66
N ALA A 331 -18.48 -3.11 21.94
CA ALA A 331 -17.67 -3.55 20.81
C ALA A 331 -17.69 -2.51 19.67
N TRP A 332 -18.86 -1.94 19.35
CA TRP A 332 -18.97 -0.85 18.37
C TRP A 332 -18.11 0.34 18.74
N ILE A 333 -18.25 0.84 19.97
CA ILE A 333 -17.46 1.99 20.45
C ILE A 333 -15.95 1.67 20.44
N ALA A 334 -15.58 0.49 20.89
CA ALA A 334 -14.18 0.05 20.88
C ALA A 334 -13.62 -0.07 19.46
N GLY A 335 -14.40 -0.61 18.52
CA GLY A 335 -14.05 -0.72 17.11
C GLY A 335 -13.80 0.65 16.47
N ILE A 336 -14.73 1.60 16.65
CA ILE A 336 -14.57 2.97 16.15
C ILE A 336 -13.30 3.61 16.74
N LYS A 337 -13.16 3.56 18.07
CA LYS A 337 -11.99 4.15 18.76
C LYS A 337 -10.66 3.57 18.29
N SER A 338 -10.62 2.27 17.95
CA SER A 338 -9.39 1.62 17.50
C SER A 338 -8.88 2.17 16.16
N MET A 339 -9.75 2.76 15.35
CA MET A 339 -9.41 3.30 14.03
C MET A 339 -9.12 4.80 14.03
N LEU A 340 -9.45 5.54 15.10
CA LEU A 340 -9.27 7.00 15.13
C LEU A 340 -7.82 7.43 14.89
N GLY A 341 -6.86 6.67 15.40
CA GLY A 341 -5.43 6.96 15.19
C GLY A 341 -5.02 6.82 13.72
N ALA A 342 -5.46 5.76 13.05
CA ALA A 342 -5.20 5.52 11.64
C ALA A 342 -5.90 6.57 10.76
N ILE A 343 -7.15 6.89 11.07
CA ILE A 343 -7.91 7.93 10.37
C ILE A 343 -7.22 9.29 10.48
N ALA A 344 -6.76 9.64 11.68
CA ALA A 344 -6.00 10.88 11.88
C ALA A 344 -4.73 10.90 11.00
N ILE A 345 -3.94 9.81 11.03
CA ILE A 345 -2.72 9.71 10.20
C ILE A 345 -3.07 9.83 8.69
N LEU A 346 -4.16 9.21 8.23
CA LEU A 346 -4.60 9.32 6.84
C LEU A 346 -4.92 10.77 6.45
N PHE A 347 -5.66 11.51 7.27
CA PHE A 347 -5.95 12.93 6.98
C PHE A 347 -4.66 13.75 6.88
N PHE A 348 -3.71 13.54 7.78
CA PHE A 348 -2.41 14.20 7.71
C PHE A 348 -1.60 13.76 6.49
N ALA A 349 -1.62 12.48 6.13
CA ALA A 349 -0.95 11.97 4.94
C ALA A 349 -1.53 12.56 3.66
N TRP A 350 -2.85 12.64 3.52
CA TRP A 350 -3.49 13.30 2.37
C TRP A 350 -3.15 14.80 2.31
N THR A 351 -3.13 15.46 3.46
CA THR A 351 -2.77 16.88 3.53
C THR A 351 -1.32 17.12 3.12
N ILE A 352 -0.36 16.32 3.64
CA ILE A 352 1.05 16.47 3.24
C ILE A 352 1.25 16.13 1.76
N ASN A 353 0.55 15.12 1.23
CA ASN A 353 0.61 14.78 -0.18
C ASN A 353 0.14 15.94 -1.06
N LYS A 354 -0.93 16.64 -0.67
CA LYS A 354 -1.38 17.86 -1.35
C LYS A 354 -0.32 18.96 -1.31
N VAL A 355 0.25 19.24 -0.14
CA VAL A 355 1.31 20.24 0.05
C VAL A 355 2.54 19.94 -0.82
N VAL A 356 3.00 18.68 -0.83
CA VAL A 356 4.15 18.20 -1.61
C VAL A 356 3.84 18.26 -3.11
N GLY A 357 2.60 17.94 -3.49
CA GLY A 357 2.11 18.07 -4.87
C GLY A 357 2.12 19.51 -5.34
N ASP A 358 1.59 20.43 -4.55
CA ASP A 358 1.53 21.86 -4.86
C ASP A 358 2.94 22.51 -4.85
N ALA A 359 3.88 22.01 -4.02
CA ALA A 359 5.30 22.36 -4.09
C ALA A 359 6.02 21.81 -5.33
N GLN A 360 5.32 21.01 -6.16
CA GLN A 360 5.82 20.45 -7.41
C GLN A 360 7.10 19.61 -7.26
N THR A 361 7.25 18.93 -6.12
CA THR A 361 8.41 18.08 -5.79
C THR A 361 8.69 17.05 -6.89
N GLY A 362 7.63 16.42 -7.45
CA GLY A 362 7.75 15.46 -8.53
C GLY A 362 8.36 16.05 -9.80
N LYS A 363 7.98 17.26 -10.18
CA LYS A 363 8.56 17.97 -11.34
C LYS A 363 10.03 18.30 -11.13
N TYR A 364 10.38 18.76 -9.93
CA TYR A 364 11.78 19.00 -9.59
C TYR A 364 12.63 17.74 -9.71
N LEU A 365 12.19 16.62 -9.09
CA LEU A 365 12.91 15.35 -9.16
C LEU A 365 13.04 14.85 -10.59
N SER A 366 12.00 15.00 -11.42
CA SER A 366 12.06 14.61 -12.83
C SER A 366 12.97 15.51 -13.67
N SER A 367 13.08 16.81 -13.36
CA SER A 367 13.96 17.75 -14.08
C SER A 367 15.44 17.43 -13.92
N LEU A 368 15.83 16.74 -12.85
CA LEU A 368 17.22 16.31 -12.63
C LEU A 368 17.69 15.27 -13.68
N VAL A 369 16.78 14.61 -14.37
CA VAL A 369 17.11 13.57 -15.38
C VAL A 369 17.33 14.13 -16.77
N SER A 370 16.82 15.32 -17.08
CA SER A 370 16.84 15.87 -18.43
C SER A 370 18.25 16.34 -18.85
N GLY A 371 18.94 15.63 -19.76
CA GLY A 371 19.84 16.25 -20.71
C GLY A 371 21.30 15.83 -20.79
N SER A 372 21.85 14.83 -20.06
CA SER A 372 23.28 14.49 -20.19
C SER A 372 23.66 13.06 -19.76
N ILE A 373 22.75 12.10 -19.77
CA ILE A 373 22.98 10.77 -19.21
C ILE A 373 23.02 9.72 -20.32
N PRO A 374 24.00 8.79 -20.32
CA PRO A 374 24.01 7.69 -21.27
C PRO A 374 22.72 6.86 -21.15
N VAL A 375 22.08 6.57 -22.28
CA VAL A 375 20.75 5.93 -22.33
C VAL A 375 20.69 4.57 -21.60
N GLN A 376 21.80 3.86 -21.52
CA GLN A 376 21.92 2.58 -20.81
C GLN A 376 21.62 2.69 -19.30
N PHE A 377 21.82 3.86 -18.70
CA PHE A 377 21.49 4.10 -17.30
C PHE A 377 20.04 4.56 -17.08
N LEU A 378 19.27 4.79 -18.17
CA LEU A 378 17.92 5.32 -18.07
C LEU A 378 16.99 4.47 -17.19
N PRO A 379 16.93 3.12 -17.31
CA PRO A 379 16.06 2.31 -16.44
C PRO A 379 16.40 2.46 -14.95
N VAL A 380 17.68 2.39 -14.58
CA VAL A 380 18.06 2.49 -13.16
C VAL A 380 17.81 3.89 -12.59
N ILE A 381 18.01 4.94 -13.39
CA ILE A 381 17.76 6.32 -12.97
C ILE A 381 16.25 6.51 -12.75
N LEU A 382 15.41 6.04 -13.66
CA LEU A 382 13.96 6.09 -13.53
C LEU A 382 13.47 5.28 -12.33
N PHE A 383 14.09 4.13 -12.03
CA PHE A 383 13.83 3.38 -10.81
C PHE A 383 14.14 4.19 -9.55
N ILE A 384 15.34 4.83 -9.48
CA ILE A 384 15.74 5.62 -8.32
C ILE A 384 14.87 6.87 -8.16
N LEU A 385 14.59 7.58 -9.25
CA LEU A 385 13.76 8.78 -9.21
C LEU A 385 12.30 8.44 -8.87
N GLY A 386 11.75 7.38 -9.45
CA GLY A 386 10.43 6.89 -9.09
C GLY A 386 10.37 6.51 -7.61
N SER A 387 11.43 5.87 -7.08
CA SER A 387 11.53 5.54 -5.66
C SER A 387 11.59 6.79 -4.78
N ALA A 388 12.42 7.75 -5.14
CA ALA A 388 12.56 9.00 -4.40
C ALA A 388 11.27 9.83 -4.41
N MET A 389 10.60 9.88 -5.55
CA MET A 389 9.32 10.58 -5.70
C MET A 389 8.23 9.91 -4.88
N ALA A 390 8.02 8.60 -5.03
CA ALA A 390 7.01 7.87 -4.29
C ALA A 390 7.29 7.87 -2.78
N PHE A 391 8.55 7.77 -2.36
CA PHE A 391 8.96 7.91 -0.96
C PHE A 391 8.59 9.28 -0.38
N SER A 392 8.79 10.34 -1.16
CA SER A 392 8.51 11.72 -0.74
C SER A 392 7.02 12.03 -0.71
N THR A 393 6.26 11.51 -1.66
CA THR A 393 4.81 11.78 -1.80
C THR A 393 3.94 10.79 -1.02
N GLY A 394 4.47 9.62 -0.70
CA GLY A 394 3.73 8.52 -0.05
C GLY A 394 2.67 7.90 -0.97
N THR A 395 2.87 7.97 -2.30
CA THR A 395 1.90 7.39 -3.24
C THR A 395 2.54 6.89 -4.53
N SER A 396 2.25 5.64 -4.86
CA SER A 396 2.60 5.08 -6.16
C SER A 396 1.72 5.61 -7.28
N TRP A 397 0.44 5.86 -7.03
CA TRP A 397 -0.52 6.34 -8.04
C TRP A 397 -0.09 7.68 -8.65
N GLY A 398 0.24 8.65 -7.81
CA GLY A 398 0.75 9.95 -8.27
C GLY A 398 2.07 9.82 -9.03
N THR A 399 2.93 8.92 -8.58
CA THR A 399 4.22 8.64 -9.23
C THR A 399 4.02 8.02 -10.61
N PHE A 400 3.10 7.06 -10.77
CA PHE A 400 2.76 6.52 -12.10
C PHE A 400 2.25 7.60 -13.04
N GLY A 401 1.30 8.43 -12.58
CA GLY A 401 0.70 9.48 -13.41
C GLY A 401 1.70 10.51 -13.92
N ILE A 402 2.77 10.79 -13.18
CA ILE A 402 3.79 11.77 -13.56
C ILE A 402 4.97 11.10 -14.28
N MET A 403 5.50 10.01 -13.74
CA MET A 403 6.77 9.45 -14.21
C MET A 403 6.63 8.53 -15.42
N LEU A 404 5.49 7.82 -15.61
CA LEU A 404 5.30 6.97 -16.79
C LEU A 404 5.30 7.77 -18.10
N PRO A 405 4.58 8.93 -18.22
CA PRO A 405 4.69 9.78 -19.40
C PRO A 405 6.11 10.30 -19.66
N ILE A 406 6.83 10.69 -18.61
CA ILE A 406 8.21 11.16 -18.70
C ILE A 406 9.13 10.04 -19.20
N ALA A 407 9.02 8.86 -18.60
CA ALA A 407 9.80 7.68 -19.01
C ALA A 407 9.51 7.28 -20.46
N ALA A 408 8.24 7.30 -20.88
CA ALA A 408 7.84 7.03 -22.26
C ALA A 408 8.45 8.06 -23.22
N ALA A 409 8.35 9.36 -22.91
CA ALA A 409 8.92 10.41 -23.75
C ALA A 409 10.44 10.27 -23.86
N MET A 410 11.14 10.02 -22.76
CA MET A 410 12.59 9.85 -22.75
C MET A 410 13.02 8.61 -23.53
N ALA A 411 12.41 7.47 -23.26
CA ALA A 411 12.77 6.22 -23.92
C ALA A 411 12.45 6.26 -25.42
N THR A 412 11.25 6.70 -25.82
CA THR A 412 10.82 6.75 -27.23
C THR A 412 11.76 7.64 -28.06
N ASN A 413 12.25 8.75 -27.47
CA ASN A 413 13.12 9.69 -28.21
C ASN A 413 14.60 9.30 -28.20
N SER A 414 15.07 8.55 -27.18
CA SER A 414 16.51 8.33 -26.98
C SER A 414 16.93 6.85 -27.08
N ALA A 415 16.03 5.91 -26.71
CA ALA A 415 16.30 4.48 -26.68
C ALA A 415 14.99 3.69 -26.75
N PRO A 416 14.33 3.61 -27.94
CA PRO A 416 13.04 2.94 -28.07
C PRO A 416 13.03 1.47 -27.62
N GLU A 417 14.17 0.78 -27.73
CA GLU A 417 14.38 -0.60 -27.25
C GLU A 417 14.29 -0.72 -25.74
N LEU A 418 14.55 0.36 -25.00
CA LEU A 418 14.45 0.42 -23.54
C LEU A 418 13.08 0.92 -23.04
N LEU A 419 12.09 1.14 -23.92
CA LEU A 419 10.79 1.69 -23.52
C LEU A 419 10.14 0.86 -22.39
N LEU A 420 9.93 -0.43 -22.62
CA LEU A 420 9.28 -1.29 -21.60
C LEU A 420 10.12 -1.47 -20.34
N PRO A 421 11.46 -1.66 -20.40
CA PRO A 421 12.32 -1.60 -19.23
C PRO A 421 12.21 -0.29 -18.44
N CYS A 422 12.16 0.85 -19.09
CA CYS A 422 12.02 2.15 -18.46
C CYS A 422 10.66 2.31 -17.75
N LEU A 423 9.57 1.94 -18.41
CA LEU A 423 8.23 1.97 -17.80
C LEU A 423 8.15 0.99 -16.62
N SER A 424 8.72 -0.21 -16.75
CA SER A 424 8.82 -1.17 -15.64
C SER A 424 9.64 -0.65 -14.47
N ALA A 425 10.75 0.04 -14.75
CA ALA A 425 11.59 0.65 -13.73
C ALA A 425 10.85 1.74 -12.94
N VAL A 426 10.01 2.55 -13.59
CA VAL A 426 9.12 3.50 -12.92
C VAL A 426 8.12 2.77 -12.02
N MET A 427 7.48 1.70 -12.52
CA MET A 427 6.54 0.91 -11.71
C MET A 427 7.24 0.33 -10.47
N ALA A 428 8.39 -0.28 -10.66
CA ALA A 428 9.19 -0.87 -9.57
C ALA A 428 9.67 0.18 -8.57
N GLY A 429 10.14 1.32 -9.06
CA GLY A 429 10.58 2.45 -8.24
C GLY A 429 9.44 3.03 -7.42
N ALA A 430 8.29 3.26 -8.04
CA ALA A 430 7.11 3.78 -7.34
C ALA A 430 6.69 2.86 -6.19
N VAL A 431 6.59 1.54 -6.43
CA VAL A 431 6.27 0.57 -5.38
C VAL A 431 7.35 0.55 -4.28
N CYS A 432 8.63 0.61 -4.66
CA CYS A 432 9.74 0.64 -3.70
C CYS A 432 9.67 1.86 -2.78
N GLY A 433 9.47 3.04 -3.35
CA GLY A 433 9.40 4.29 -2.60
C GLY A 433 8.19 4.35 -1.68
N ASP A 434 7.03 4.00 -2.19
CA ASP A 434 5.77 3.93 -1.45
C ASP A 434 5.87 2.94 -0.27
N HIS A 435 6.30 1.71 -0.54
CA HIS A 435 6.52 0.65 0.42
C HIS A 435 7.53 1.01 1.54
N CYS A 436 8.48 1.92 1.28
CA CYS A 436 9.46 2.39 2.27
C CYS A 436 9.00 3.65 3.01
N SER A 437 7.98 4.35 2.51
CA SER A 437 7.61 5.68 2.98
C SER A 437 6.80 5.64 4.28
N PRO A 438 7.23 6.39 5.32
CA PRO A 438 6.42 6.51 6.55
C PRO A 438 5.16 7.36 6.37
N VAL A 439 4.98 8.03 5.23
CA VAL A 439 3.80 8.83 4.92
C VAL A 439 2.86 8.12 3.92
N SER A 440 3.21 6.91 3.51
CA SER A 440 2.39 6.09 2.63
C SER A 440 1.13 5.59 3.34
N ASP A 441 0.00 5.69 2.65
CA ASP A 441 -1.27 5.16 3.14
C ASP A 441 -1.26 3.62 3.18
N THR A 442 -0.58 2.92 2.27
CA THR A 442 -0.43 1.46 2.32
C THR A 442 0.35 1.00 3.54
N THR A 443 1.46 1.68 3.88
CA THR A 443 2.25 1.42 5.09
C THR A 443 1.45 1.71 6.37
N ILE A 444 0.64 2.78 6.36
CA ILE A 444 -0.28 3.10 7.46
C ILE A 444 -1.34 2.01 7.63
N LEU A 445 -1.95 1.56 6.54
CA LEU A 445 -2.99 0.55 6.55
C LEU A 445 -2.46 -0.83 6.97
N SER A 446 -1.26 -1.21 6.54
CA SER A 446 -0.60 -2.46 6.91
C SER A 446 -0.25 -2.48 8.40
N SER A 447 0.29 -1.37 8.93
CA SER A 447 0.53 -1.24 10.37
C SER A 447 -0.76 -1.28 11.19
N THR A 448 -1.85 -0.68 10.68
CA THR A 448 -3.18 -0.69 11.30
C THR A 448 -3.79 -2.09 11.29
N GLY A 449 -3.76 -2.78 10.16
CA GLY A 449 -4.25 -4.15 10.01
C GLY A 449 -3.55 -5.13 10.96
N ALA A 450 -2.24 -4.99 11.10
CA ALA A 450 -1.45 -5.76 12.05
C ALA A 450 -1.58 -5.29 13.50
N LYS A 451 -2.20 -4.15 13.79
CA LYS A 451 -2.14 -3.44 15.09
C LYS A 451 -0.70 -3.27 15.58
N CYS A 452 0.20 -2.91 14.69
CA CYS A 452 1.59 -2.59 14.96
C CYS A 452 1.76 -1.09 15.16
N ASN A 453 2.75 -0.68 15.97
CA ASN A 453 3.18 0.71 15.95
C ASN A 453 3.71 1.05 14.55
N HIS A 454 3.25 2.16 13.97
CA HIS A 454 3.58 2.53 12.60
C HIS A 454 5.09 2.68 12.36
N MET A 455 5.80 3.36 13.28
CA MET A 455 7.25 3.54 13.15
C MET A 455 8.04 2.24 13.39
N ASP A 456 7.52 1.34 14.24
CA ASP A 456 8.12 0.01 14.39
C ASP A 456 7.99 -0.78 13.08
N HIS A 457 6.83 -0.68 12.40
CA HIS A 457 6.64 -1.27 11.08
C HIS A 457 7.63 -0.70 10.06
N VAL A 458 7.68 0.62 9.87
CA VAL A 458 8.59 1.29 8.93
C VAL A 458 10.05 0.89 9.17
N THR A 459 10.51 0.98 10.43
CA THR A 459 11.92 0.70 10.76
C THR A 459 12.31 -0.77 10.63
N THR A 460 11.35 -1.69 10.80
CA THR A 460 11.59 -3.14 10.64
C THR A 460 11.52 -3.60 9.19
N GLN A 461 10.75 -2.92 8.35
CA GLN A 461 10.58 -3.21 6.93
C GLN A 461 11.75 -2.70 6.08
N LEU A 462 12.22 -1.49 6.39
CA LEU A 462 13.22 -0.78 5.59
C LEU A 462 14.47 -1.61 5.23
N PRO A 463 15.09 -2.40 6.13
CA PRO A 463 16.25 -3.23 5.77
C PRO A 463 15.95 -4.28 4.69
N TYR A 464 14.76 -4.89 4.70
CA TYR A 464 14.35 -5.85 3.67
C TYR A 464 14.11 -5.15 2.33
N ALA A 465 13.36 -4.06 2.35
CA ALA A 465 13.07 -3.26 1.18
C ALA A 465 14.33 -2.70 0.53
N ALA A 466 15.27 -2.16 1.33
CA ALA A 466 16.55 -1.66 0.84
C ALA A 466 17.41 -2.77 0.21
N THR A 467 17.38 -3.99 0.79
CA THR A 467 18.09 -5.15 0.22
C THR A 467 17.55 -5.51 -1.16
N VAL A 468 16.22 -5.59 -1.31
CA VAL A 468 15.57 -5.87 -2.59
C VAL A 468 15.78 -4.72 -3.59
N ALA A 469 15.66 -3.47 -3.14
CA ALA A 469 15.86 -2.28 -3.97
C ALA A 469 17.29 -2.22 -4.56
N THR A 470 18.29 -2.51 -3.72
CA THR A 470 19.69 -2.56 -4.17
C THR A 470 19.89 -3.62 -5.25
N ALA A 471 19.35 -4.83 -5.04
CA ALA A 471 19.44 -5.89 -6.04
C ALA A 471 18.71 -5.51 -7.34
N SER A 472 17.52 -4.90 -7.24
CA SER A 472 16.73 -4.45 -8.38
C SER A 472 17.42 -3.35 -9.18
N ALA A 473 18.06 -2.39 -8.50
CA ALA A 473 18.84 -1.34 -9.14
C ALA A 473 19.98 -1.92 -10.00
N VAL A 474 20.72 -2.93 -9.48
CA VAL A 474 21.75 -3.63 -10.27
C VAL A 474 21.12 -4.37 -11.45
N GLY A 475 19.95 -4.99 -11.29
CA GLY A 475 19.21 -5.62 -12.38
C GLY A 475 18.84 -4.61 -13.48
N TYR A 476 18.38 -3.42 -13.12
CA TYR A 476 18.06 -2.36 -14.10
C TYR A 476 19.28 -1.79 -14.79
N ILE A 477 20.45 -1.75 -14.14
CA ILE A 477 21.71 -1.43 -14.83
C ILE A 477 21.99 -2.48 -15.91
N VAL A 478 21.91 -3.76 -15.58
CA VAL A 478 22.18 -4.83 -16.55
C VAL A 478 21.18 -4.81 -17.71
N VAL A 479 19.90 -4.58 -17.45
CA VAL A 479 18.89 -4.42 -18.53
C VAL A 479 19.25 -3.28 -19.45
N GLY A 480 19.68 -2.14 -18.93
CA GLY A 480 20.06 -0.99 -19.75
C GLY A 480 21.23 -1.28 -20.69
N PHE A 481 22.19 -2.12 -20.31
CA PHE A 481 23.33 -2.49 -21.16
C PHE A 481 23.06 -3.69 -22.07
N THR A 482 22.16 -4.59 -21.69
CA THR A 482 21.94 -5.86 -22.41
C THR A 482 20.62 -5.90 -23.17
N GLU A 483 19.71 -4.94 -22.91
CA GLU A 483 18.34 -4.90 -23.43
C GLU A 483 17.51 -6.16 -23.07
N SER A 484 18.06 -7.01 -22.21
CA SER A 484 17.47 -8.29 -21.83
C SER A 484 16.82 -8.26 -20.44
N GLY A 485 15.49 -8.32 -20.39
CA GLY A 485 14.75 -8.46 -19.14
C GLY A 485 15.15 -9.71 -18.35
N LEU A 486 15.46 -10.82 -19.04
CA LEU A 486 15.91 -12.05 -18.40
C LEU A 486 17.30 -11.88 -17.74
N ALA A 487 18.24 -11.18 -18.41
CA ALA A 487 19.56 -10.91 -17.84
C ALA A 487 19.42 -10.06 -16.56
N GLY A 488 18.57 -9.03 -16.58
CA GLY A 488 18.26 -8.22 -15.41
C GLY A 488 17.64 -9.03 -14.26
N PHE A 489 16.68 -9.91 -14.58
CA PHE A 489 16.05 -10.79 -13.60
C PHE A 489 17.05 -11.74 -12.92
N VAL A 490 17.87 -12.43 -13.71
CA VAL A 490 18.90 -13.36 -13.18
C VAL A 490 19.92 -12.60 -12.33
N THR A 491 20.37 -11.44 -12.80
CA THR A 491 21.30 -10.59 -12.03
C THR A 491 20.69 -10.15 -10.71
N THR A 492 19.44 -9.68 -10.71
CA THR A 492 18.73 -9.31 -9.48
C THR A 492 18.66 -10.49 -8.51
N ALA A 493 18.33 -11.69 -9.00
CA ALA A 493 18.29 -12.90 -8.18
C ALA A 493 19.65 -13.22 -7.54
N VAL A 494 20.72 -13.22 -8.32
CA VAL A 494 22.08 -13.51 -7.85
C VAL A 494 22.54 -12.48 -6.82
N VAL A 495 22.37 -11.19 -7.11
CA VAL A 495 22.73 -10.10 -6.19
C VAL A 495 21.91 -10.18 -4.90
N LEU A 496 20.61 -10.46 -4.99
CA LEU A 496 19.75 -10.60 -3.80
C LEU A 496 20.22 -11.74 -2.92
N VAL A 497 20.51 -12.91 -3.49
CA VAL A 497 21.04 -14.04 -2.74
C VAL A 497 22.36 -13.67 -2.05
N ALA A 498 23.30 -13.03 -2.77
CA ALA A 498 24.56 -12.57 -2.19
C ALA A 498 24.33 -11.59 -1.02
N LEU A 499 23.44 -10.61 -1.18
CA LEU A 499 23.10 -9.63 -0.13
C LEU A 499 22.47 -10.31 1.10
N VAL A 500 21.58 -11.27 0.91
CA VAL A 500 20.98 -12.05 2.01
C VAL A 500 22.06 -12.78 2.81
N PHE A 501 23.06 -13.39 2.14
CA PHE A 501 24.17 -14.04 2.85
C PHE A 501 25.05 -13.02 3.62
N ILE A 502 25.30 -11.84 3.06
CA ILE A 502 26.08 -10.79 3.73
C ILE A 502 25.34 -10.27 4.98
N VAL A 503 24.06 -9.98 4.83
CA VAL A 503 23.24 -9.44 5.94
C VAL A 503 23.03 -10.48 7.05
N LYS A 504 22.96 -11.77 6.72
CA LYS A 504 22.87 -12.85 7.71
C LYS A 504 24.11 -12.99 8.59
N LYS A 505 25.28 -12.60 8.10
CA LYS A 505 26.55 -12.69 8.85
C LYS A 505 26.75 -11.55 9.84
N ARG A 506 25.97 -10.48 9.74
CA ARG A 506 25.97 -9.33 10.65
C ARG A 506 24.88 -9.47 11.69
#